data_ecdc821b9e41d9a493c312f3506f39a2
#
_entry.id   ecdc821b9e41d9a493c312f3506f39a2
#
_cell.length_a   1.000
_cell.length_b   1.000
_cell.length_c   1.000
_cell.angle_alpha   90.00
_cell.angle_beta   90.00
_cell.angle_gamma   90.00
#
_symmetry.space_group_name_H-M   'P 1'
#
loop_
_entity.id
_entity.type
_entity.pdbx_description
1 polymer ?
#
loop_
_entity_poly.entity_id
_entity_poly.type
_entity_poly.pdbx_seq_one_letter_code
_entity_poly.pdbx_strand_id
1 'polypeptide(L)'
;ARGHAACTALAGREVRLYELPEFFEGLGCIASKREIRVSGRQESLYGFKREGLAKIDVVTDDMAKAVRGAGIIVVSFPAVGYAAFLERLIPHLEDGMVVHFTTANFGSLLFRKMLREAGCTKKIVVGEWSSQPYGIRIKNMGGQQMPEVSVNYWAITLRGAALPMTDQDAFFESKRYLPSL
;
A
#
# COMPACT_ATOMS: atom_id res chain seq x y z
N ALA A 1 3.60 4.29 -0.74
CA ALA A 1 3.86 2.85 -0.69
C ALA A 1 4.93 2.47 0.35
N ARG A 2 6.18 3.00 0.29
CA ARG A 2 7.32 2.60 1.15
C ARG A 2 7.01 2.61 2.65
N GLY A 3 6.29 3.61 3.14
CA GLY A 3 5.93 3.70 4.55
C GLY A 3 4.91 2.65 4.99
N HIS A 4 3.89 2.38 4.17
CA HIS A 4 2.95 1.29 4.45
C HIS A 4 3.68 -0.05 4.50
N ALA A 5 4.53 -0.32 3.51
CA ALA A 5 5.33 -1.53 3.47
C ALA A 5 6.19 -1.69 4.74
N ALA A 6 6.92 -0.63 5.11
CA ALA A 6 7.79 -0.68 6.29
C ALA A 6 7.01 -0.84 7.60
N CYS A 7 5.93 -0.09 7.81
CA CYS A 7 5.12 -0.20 9.03
C CYS A 7 4.45 -1.58 9.14
N THR A 8 3.99 -2.15 8.04
CA THR A 8 3.37 -3.47 8.00
C THR A 8 4.38 -4.59 8.30
N ALA A 9 5.60 -4.47 7.74
CA ALA A 9 6.70 -5.40 8.03
C ALA A 9 7.15 -5.33 9.49
N LEU A 10 7.26 -4.12 10.08
CA LEU A 10 7.57 -3.95 11.50
C LEU A 10 6.50 -4.53 12.42
N ALA A 11 5.28 -4.66 11.95
CA ALA A 11 4.20 -5.35 12.65
C ALA A 11 4.23 -6.89 12.46
N GLY A 12 5.28 -7.44 11.86
CA GLY A 12 5.49 -8.87 11.69
C GLY A 12 4.65 -9.51 10.59
N ARG A 13 4.23 -8.74 9.59
CA ARG A 13 3.48 -9.26 8.43
C ARG A 13 4.41 -9.49 7.25
N GLU A 14 4.11 -10.52 6.44
CA GLU A 14 4.72 -10.67 5.12
C GLU A 14 4.36 -9.49 4.24
N VAL A 15 5.36 -8.86 3.62
CA VAL A 15 5.18 -7.67 2.81
C VAL A 15 5.88 -7.81 1.47
N ARG A 16 5.15 -7.52 0.41
CA ARG A 16 5.68 -7.42 -0.94
C ARG A 16 5.54 -5.98 -1.43
N LEU A 17 6.64 -5.37 -1.79
CA LEU A 17 6.69 -4.03 -2.35
C LEU A 17 6.83 -4.13 -3.87
N TYR A 18 5.81 -3.66 -4.56
CA TYR A 18 5.80 -3.53 -6.01
C TYR A 18 6.08 -2.08 -6.42
N GLU A 19 6.87 -1.92 -7.47
CA GLU A 19 7.01 -0.65 -8.19
C GLU A 19 6.86 -0.91 -9.68
N LEU A 20 6.32 0.07 -10.40
CA LEU A 20 6.25 0.00 -11.86
C LEU A 20 7.67 -0.14 -12.46
N PRO A 21 7.86 -0.96 -13.51
CA PRO A 21 9.19 -1.18 -14.10
C PRO A 21 9.91 0.13 -14.46
N GLU A 22 9.17 1.13 -14.94
CA GLU A 22 9.68 2.44 -15.33
C GLU A 22 10.25 3.24 -14.15
N PHE A 23 9.85 2.91 -12.92
CA PHE A 23 10.27 3.59 -11.70
C PHE A 23 11.04 2.68 -10.74
N PHE A 24 11.27 1.41 -11.12
CA PHE A 24 11.89 0.42 -10.23
C PHE A 24 13.31 0.81 -9.80
N GLU A 25 14.10 1.38 -10.68
CA GLU A 25 15.44 1.90 -10.36
C GLU A 25 15.39 2.97 -9.27
N GLY A 26 14.29 3.74 -9.18
CA GLY A 26 14.07 4.74 -8.14
C GLY A 26 13.95 4.16 -6.72
N LEU A 27 13.80 2.85 -6.55
CA LEU A 27 13.87 2.19 -5.26
C LEU A 27 15.32 2.13 -4.72
N GLY A 28 16.32 2.25 -5.59
CA GLY A 28 17.73 2.23 -5.23
C GLY A 28 18.08 0.98 -4.41
N CYS A 29 18.78 1.18 -3.31
CA CYS A 29 19.21 0.07 -2.46
C CYS A 29 18.06 -0.69 -1.75
N ILE A 30 16.82 -0.20 -1.76
CA ILE A 30 15.66 -0.97 -1.26
C ILE A 30 15.47 -2.21 -2.13
N ALA A 31 15.67 -2.11 -3.46
CA ALA A 31 15.51 -3.23 -4.38
C ALA A 31 16.48 -4.38 -4.06
N SER A 32 17.73 -4.07 -3.72
CA SER A 32 18.77 -5.08 -3.44
C SER A 32 18.79 -5.55 -1.99
N LYS A 33 18.67 -4.61 -1.02
CA LYS A 33 18.76 -4.94 0.41
C LYS A 33 17.43 -5.41 1.00
N ARG A 34 16.32 -5.04 0.39
CA ARG A 34 14.96 -5.31 0.88
C ARG A 34 14.73 -4.78 2.29
N GLU A 35 15.31 -3.63 2.59
CA GLU A 35 15.27 -3.01 3.90
C GLU A 35 14.83 -1.55 3.79
N ILE A 36 13.97 -1.14 4.73
CA ILE A 36 13.54 0.25 4.86
C ILE A 36 13.64 0.64 6.33
N ARG A 37 14.44 1.66 6.62
CA ARG A 37 14.51 2.24 7.97
C ARG A 37 13.33 3.19 8.17
N VAL A 38 12.65 3.04 9.30
CA VAL A 38 11.61 3.96 9.73
C VAL A 38 12.13 4.79 10.88
N SER A 39 11.99 6.10 10.78
CA SER A 39 12.36 7.08 11.82
C SER A 39 11.31 8.19 11.92
N GLY A 40 11.46 9.10 12.86
CA GLY A 40 10.61 10.27 13.03
C GLY A 40 9.89 10.33 14.38
N ARG A 41 8.94 11.25 14.53
CA ARG A 41 8.15 11.35 15.75
C ARG A 41 7.22 10.14 15.88
N GLN A 42 7.46 9.36 16.92
CA GLN A 42 6.88 8.04 17.12
C GLN A 42 5.80 7.98 18.19
N GLU A 43 5.47 9.10 18.79
CA GLU A 43 4.36 9.14 19.75
C GLU A 43 3.02 9.08 18.98
N SER A 44 2.59 7.87 18.68
CA SER A 44 1.21 7.65 18.29
C SER A 44 0.34 7.80 19.54
N LEU A 45 -0.87 8.35 19.40
CA LEU A 45 -1.89 8.40 20.47
C LEU A 45 -2.20 7.02 21.07
N TYR A 46 -1.75 5.94 20.44
CA TYR A 46 -2.01 4.55 20.80
C TYR A 46 -0.75 3.79 21.26
N GLY A 47 0.37 4.48 21.55
CA GLY A 47 1.56 3.88 22.14
C GLY A 47 2.36 2.94 21.23
N PHE A 48 2.11 2.89 19.94
CA PHE A 48 2.88 2.06 19.00
C PHE A 48 4.18 2.75 18.60
N LYS A 49 5.30 2.27 19.14
CA LYS A 49 6.62 2.58 18.57
C LYS A 49 6.76 1.86 17.23
N ARG A 50 6.99 2.60 16.16
CA ARG A 50 7.19 2.05 14.82
C ARG A 50 8.51 2.53 14.23
N GLU A 51 9.56 2.55 15.06
CA GLU A 51 10.93 2.79 14.64
C GLU A 51 11.64 1.48 14.41
N GLY A 52 12.51 1.45 13.42
CA GLY A 52 13.35 0.30 13.21
C GLY A 52 13.73 0.07 11.77
N LEU A 53 14.38 -1.06 11.55
CA LEU A 53 14.73 -1.56 10.23
C LEU A 53 13.70 -2.61 9.81
N ALA A 54 12.82 -2.23 8.90
CA ALA A 54 11.82 -3.11 8.32
C ALA A 54 12.46 -3.97 7.22
N LYS A 55 12.28 -5.29 7.30
CA LYS A 55 12.66 -6.23 6.24
C LYS A 55 11.45 -6.49 5.36
N ILE A 56 11.62 -6.32 4.04
CA ILE A 56 10.58 -6.54 3.04
C ILE A 56 10.83 -7.89 2.39
N ASP A 57 9.84 -8.78 2.40
CA ASP A 57 10.01 -10.15 1.93
C ASP A 57 10.27 -10.22 0.43
N VAL A 58 9.55 -9.41 -0.35
CA VAL A 58 9.74 -9.29 -1.79
C VAL A 58 9.73 -7.84 -2.21
N VAL A 59 10.72 -7.44 -3.04
CA VAL A 59 10.73 -6.17 -3.76
C VAL A 59 10.84 -6.50 -5.24
N THR A 60 9.89 -6.06 -6.05
CA THR A 60 9.79 -6.51 -7.45
C THR A 60 9.04 -5.52 -8.33
N ASP A 61 9.33 -5.56 -9.61
CA ASP A 61 8.60 -4.94 -10.72
C ASP A 61 7.72 -5.95 -11.49
N ASP A 62 7.74 -7.22 -11.07
CA ASP A 62 6.85 -8.26 -11.57
C ASP A 62 5.55 -8.28 -10.78
N MET A 63 4.44 -7.89 -11.43
CA MET A 63 3.12 -7.82 -10.81
C MET A 63 2.63 -9.21 -10.37
N ALA A 64 2.84 -10.24 -11.18
CA ALA A 64 2.43 -11.59 -10.84
C ALA A 64 3.12 -12.09 -9.55
N LYS A 65 4.42 -11.81 -9.42
CA LYS A 65 5.21 -12.15 -8.23
C LYS A 65 4.76 -11.35 -7.01
N ALA A 66 4.39 -10.08 -7.18
CA ALA A 66 3.92 -9.25 -6.08
C ALA A 66 2.56 -9.70 -5.53
N VAL A 67 1.66 -10.13 -6.40
CA VAL A 67 0.23 -10.31 -6.08
C VAL A 67 -0.14 -11.75 -5.73
N ARG A 68 0.54 -12.75 -6.27
CA ARG A 68 0.20 -14.17 -6.07
C ARG A 68 0.02 -14.53 -4.60
N GLY A 69 -1.20 -14.94 -4.21
CA GLY A 69 -1.56 -15.33 -2.85
C GLY A 69 -1.60 -14.16 -1.85
N ALA A 70 -1.56 -12.90 -2.29
CA ALA A 70 -1.72 -11.76 -1.42
C ALA A 70 -3.19 -11.62 -1.01
N GLY A 71 -3.48 -11.53 0.29
CA GLY A 71 -4.83 -11.28 0.77
C GLY A 71 -5.23 -9.80 0.68
N ILE A 72 -4.24 -8.89 0.79
CA ILE A 72 -4.48 -7.45 0.84
C ILE A 72 -3.52 -6.73 -0.10
N ILE A 73 -4.05 -5.80 -0.87
CA ILE A 73 -3.29 -4.92 -1.76
C ILE A 73 -3.52 -3.46 -1.32
N VAL A 74 -2.44 -2.74 -1.03
CA VAL A 74 -2.50 -1.33 -0.64
C VAL A 74 -1.99 -0.45 -1.79
N VAL A 75 -2.87 0.33 -2.36
CA VAL A 75 -2.59 1.31 -3.41
C VAL A 75 -2.32 2.66 -2.75
N SER A 76 -1.04 3.06 -2.71
CA SER A 76 -0.57 4.23 -1.97
C SER A 76 0.42 5.06 -2.78
N PHE A 77 -0.06 5.69 -3.84
CA PHE A 77 0.70 6.59 -4.71
C PHE A 77 -0.26 7.58 -5.41
N PRO A 78 0.24 8.61 -6.11
CA PRO A 78 -0.60 9.61 -6.75
C PRO A 78 -1.57 9.02 -7.78
N ALA A 79 -2.79 9.53 -7.82
CA ALA A 79 -3.89 9.02 -8.66
C ALA A 79 -3.59 9.01 -10.16
N VAL A 80 -2.68 9.86 -10.62
CA VAL A 80 -2.21 9.88 -12.02
C VAL A 80 -1.65 8.51 -12.48
N GLY A 81 -1.15 7.71 -11.56
CA GLY A 81 -0.63 6.36 -11.86
C GLY A 81 -1.65 5.23 -11.73
N TYR A 82 -2.89 5.51 -11.29
CA TYR A 82 -3.84 4.43 -10.99
C TYR A 82 -4.17 3.59 -12.22
N ALA A 83 -4.49 4.20 -13.37
CA ALA A 83 -4.89 3.45 -14.56
C ALA A 83 -3.81 2.44 -14.99
N ALA A 84 -2.58 2.91 -15.18
CA ALA A 84 -1.46 2.07 -15.60
C ALA A 84 -1.15 0.93 -14.62
N PHE A 85 -1.28 1.19 -13.30
CA PHE A 85 -1.10 0.18 -12.27
C PHE A 85 -2.23 -0.86 -12.30
N LEU A 86 -3.49 -0.40 -12.37
CA LEU A 86 -4.66 -1.25 -12.33
C LEU A 86 -4.78 -2.16 -13.56
N GLU A 87 -4.40 -1.66 -14.74
CA GLU A 87 -4.31 -2.48 -15.97
C GLU A 87 -3.37 -3.68 -15.78
N ARG A 88 -2.23 -3.46 -15.12
CA ARG A 88 -1.27 -4.53 -14.81
C ARG A 88 -1.74 -5.43 -13.68
N LEU A 89 -2.53 -4.92 -12.73
CA LEU A 89 -3.00 -5.67 -11.57
C LEU A 89 -4.13 -6.65 -11.93
N ILE A 90 -5.10 -6.20 -12.73
CA ILE A 90 -6.36 -6.94 -13.00
C ILE A 90 -6.14 -8.38 -13.45
N PRO A 91 -5.18 -8.71 -14.35
CA PRO A 91 -4.95 -10.09 -14.79
C PRO A 91 -4.48 -11.05 -13.69
N HIS A 92 -3.99 -10.53 -12.58
CA HIS A 92 -3.39 -11.30 -11.50
C HIS A 92 -4.26 -11.37 -10.24
N LEU A 93 -5.47 -10.83 -10.28
CA LEU A 93 -6.38 -10.85 -9.14
C LEU A 93 -6.88 -12.27 -8.83
N GLU A 94 -7.02 -12.55 -7.55
CA GLU A 94 -7.56 -13.80 -7.03
C GLU A 94 -8.80 -13.51 -6.17
N ASP A 95 -9.72 -14.49 -6.08
CA ASP A 95 -10.93 -14.33 -5.26
C ASP A 95 -10.59 -14.07 -3.78
N GLY A 96 -11.31 -13.15 -3.18
CA GLY A 96 -11.16 -12.80 -1.77
C GLY A 96 -10.10 -11.73 -1.49
N MET A 97 -9.38 -11.26 -2.50
CA MET A 97 -8.45 -10.13 -2.32
C MET A 97 -9.17 -8.86 -1.92
N VAL A 98 -8.55 -8.10 -1.01
CA VAL A 98 -9.04 -6.79 -0.56
C VAL A 98 -8.09 -5.69 -1.03
N VAL A 99 -8.61 -4.72 -1.76
CA VAL A 99 -7.82 -3.61 -2.31
C VAL A 99 -8.17 -2.32 -1.58
N HIS A 100 -7.15 -1.75 -0.92
CA HIS A 100 -7.23 -0.50 -0.18
C HIS A 100 -6.58 0.64 -0.96
N PHE A 101 -7.36 1.64 -1.33
CA PHE A 101 -6.82 2.93 -1.77
C PHE A 101 -6.65 3.83 -0.55
N THR A 102 -5.42 4.27 -0.28
CA THR A 102 -5.12 5.04 0.95
C THR A 102 -5.27 6.55 0.80
N THR A 103 -5.81 6.99 -0.33
CA THR A 103 -6.21 8.38 -0.58
C THR A 103 -7.54 8.40 -1.32
N ALA A 104 -8.46 9.27 -0.87
CA ALA A 104 -9.77 9.44 -1.51
C ALA A 104 -9.64 10.23 -2.83
N ASN A 105 -9.22 9.58 -3.89
CA ASN A 105 -9.10 10.16 -5.24
C ASN A 105 -9.93 9.37 -6.25
N PHE A 106 -11.08 8.81 -5.80
CA PHE A 106 -11.99 8.00 -6.61
C PHE A 106 -11.33 6.75 -7.23
N GLY A 107 -10.26 6.24 -6.58
CA GLY A 107 -9.56 5.04 -7.03
C GLY A 107 -10.46 3.81 -7.02
N SER A 108 -11.32 3.67 -6.04
CA SER A 108 -12.29 2.58 -5.94
C SER A 108 -13.31 2.60 -7.10
N LEU A 109 -13.80 3.77 -7.49
CA LEU A 109 -14.71 3.93 -8.63
C LEU A 109 -14.03 3.59 -9.95
N LEU A 110 -12.81 4.12 -10.16
CA LEU A 110 -12.01 3.79 -11.34
C LEU A 110 -11.76 2.29 -11.42
N PHE A 111 -11.36 1.67 -10.32
CA PHE A 111 -11.05 0.25 -10.30
C PHE A 111 -12.28 -0.60 -10.59
N ARG A 112 -13.43 -0.30 -9.99
CA ARG A 112 -14.69 -1.00 -10.29
C ARG A 112 -15.10 -0.88 -11.75
N LYS A 113 -14.90 0.30 -12.36
CA LYS A 113 -15.11 0.50 -13.79
C LYS A 113 -14.19 -0.40 -14.61
N MET A 114 -12.88 -0.38 -14.33
CA MET A 114 -11.88 -1.16 -15.08
C MET A 114 -12.08 -2.67 -14.92
N LEU A 115 -12.44 -3.16 -13.71
CA LEU A 115 -12.80 -4.58 -13.48
C LEU A 115 -13.95 -5.03 -14.39
N ARG A 116 -14.99 -4.19 -14.49
CA ARG A 116 -16.15 -4.47 -15.36
C ARG A 116 -15.77 -4.48 -16.83
N GLU A 117 -14.99 -3.50 -17.27
CA GLU A 117 -14.54 -3.36 -18.67
C GLU A 117 -13.61 -4.51 -19.08
N ALA A 118 -12.81 -5.01 -18.16
CA ALA A 118 -11.94 -6.17 -18.35
C ALA A 118 -12.69 -7.51 -18.24
N GLY A 119 -13.99 -7.52 -17.95
CA GLY A 119 -14.77 -8.75 -17.76
C GLY A 119 -14.30 -9.57 -16.55
N CYS A 120 -13.71 -8.93 -15.53
CA CYS A 120 -13.21 -9.62 -14.36
C CYS A 120 -14.37 -10.16 -13.51
N THR A 121 -14.43 -11.49 -13.35
CA THR A 121 -15.44 -12.19 -12.55
C THR A 121 -15.01 -12.49 -11.11
N LYS A 122 -13.80 -12.12 -10.75
CA LYS A 122 -13.26 -12.36 -9.41
C LYS A 122 -14.00 -11.56 -8.35
N LYS A 123 -14.20 -12.17 -7.19
CA LYS A 123 -14.81 -11.53 -6.02
C LYS A 123 -13.76 -10.73 -5.27
N ILE A 124 -13.65 -9.45 -5.60
CA ILE A 124 -12.67 -8.53 -5.02
C ILE A 124 -13.39 -7.51 -4.14
N VAL A 125 -12.94 -7.37 -2.90
CA VAL A 125 -13.37 -6.28 -2.01
C VAL A 125 -12.55 -5.05 -2.35
N VAL A 126 -13.19 -3.93 -2.59
CA VAL A 126 -12.52 -2.66 -2.94
C VAL A 126 -13.04 -1.55 -2.05
N GLY A 127 -12.13 -0.79 -1.48
CA GLY A 127 -12.51 0.39 -0.72
C GLY A 127 -11.41 1.44 -0.68
N GLU A 128 -11.76 2.62 -0.20
CA GLU A 128 -10.81 3.71 -0.08
C GLU A 128 -10.95 4.47 1.23
N TRP A 129 -9.85 5.10 1.62
CA TRP A 129 -9.72 5.88 2.83
C TRP A 129 -9.64 7.36 2.50
N SER A 130 -10.23 8.19 3.33
CA SER A 130 -10.33 9.65 3.11
C SER A 130 -8.99 10.35 3.02
N SER A 131 -7.93 9.76 3.54
CA SER A 131 -6.57 10.32 3.54
C SER A 131 -5.52 9.24 3.75
N GLN A 132 -4.25 9.60 3.63
CA GLN A 132 -3.14 8.80 4.13
C GLN A 132 -3.21 8.72 5.66
N PRO A 133 -2.89 7.56 6.27
CA PRO A 133 -2.91 7.40 7.73
C PRO A 133 -1.80 8.18 8.43
N TYR A 134 -0.78 8.61 7.70
CA TYR A 134 0.36 9.36 8.22
C TYR A 134 1.07 10.17 7.13
N GLY A 135 1.73 11.24 7.55
CA GLY A 135 2.64 12.00 6.68
C GLY A 135 4.02 11.39 6.69
N ILE A 136 4.48 10.98 5.51
CA ILE A 136 5.80 10.38 5.31
C ILE A 136 6.65 11.24 4.39
N ARG A 137 7.95 11.24 4.68
CA ARG A 137 8.98 11.76 3.76
C ARG A 137 10.04 10.70 3.55
N ILE A 138 10.45 10.52 2.30
CA ILE A 138 11.63 9.74 1.94
C ILE A 138 12.83 10.65 2.23
N LYS A 139 13.82 10.15 2.97
CA LYS A 139 15.04 10.90 3.19
C LYS A 139 15.89 10.92 1.92
N ASN A 140 16.42 12.10 1.62
CA ASN A 140 17.37 12.33 0.53
C ASN A 140 18.71 12.77 1.11
N MET A 141 19.81 12.25 0.55
CA MET A 141 21.16 12.69 0.87
C MET A 141 21.91 12.91 -0.45
N GLY A 142 22.37 14.13 -0.69
CA GLY A 142 23.10 14.46 -1.91
C GLY A 142 22.31 14.21 -3.20
N GLY A 143 20.98 14.39 -3.18
CA GLY A 143 20.11 14.11 -4.34
C GLY A 143 19.70 12.65 -4.51
N GLN A 144 20.26 11.74 -3.72
CA GLN A 144 19.93 10.32 -3.76
C GLN A 144 18.89 9.95 -2.70
N GLN A 145 17.86 9.20 -3.09
CA GLN A 145 16.87 8.68 -2.14
C GLN A 145 17.49 7.59 -1.26
N MET A 146 17.38 7.78 0.05
CA MET A 146 17.83 6.81 1.04
C MET A 146 16.75 5.74 1.29
N PRO A 147 17.14 4.53 1.72
CA PRO A 147 16.19 3.50 2.14
C PRO A 147 15.61 3.81 3.53
N GLU A 148 15.25 5.07 3.73
CA GLU A 148 14.74 5.57 4.99
C GLU A 148 13.53 6.45 4.77
N VAL A 149 12.50 6.20 5.57
CA VAL A 149 11.29 7.01 5.62
C VAL A 149 11.16 7.64 7.02
N SER A 150 10.83 8.92 7.04
CA SER A 150 10.51 9.64 8.27
C SER A 150 9.01 9.82 8.38
N VAL A 151 8.43 9.36 9.48
CA VAL A 151 7.01 9.58 9.80
C VAL A 151 6.90 10.86 10.62
N ASN A 152 6.18 11.86 10.10
CA ASN A 152 6.10 13.19 10.70
C ASN A 152 4.84 13.40 11.52
N TYR A 153 3.73 12.79 11.11
CA TYR A 153 2.47 12.82 11.85
C TYR A 153 1.61 11.59 11.53
N TRP A 154 0.64 11.32 12.41
CA TRP A 154 -0.38 10.29 12.25
C TRP A 154 -1.75 10.94 12.19
N ALA A 155 -2.61 10.43 11.34
CA ALA A 155 -4.02 10.82 11.33
C ALA A 155 -4.71 10.30 12.60
N ILE A 156 -5.44 11.18 13.28
CA ILE A 156 -6.21 10.81 14.48
C ILE A 156 -7.45 10.00 14.08
N THR A 157 -8.03 10.32 12.94
CA THR A 157 -9.24 9.67 12.42
C THR A 157 -9.12 9.50 10.92
N LEU A 158 -9.47 8.32 10.43
CA LEU A 158 -9.63 8.03 9.03
C LEU A 158 -11.06 7.54 8.78
N ARG A 159 -11.67 8.10 7.75
CA ARG A 159 -12.94 7.59 7.23
C ARG A 159 -12.65 6.69 6.04
N GLY A 160 -13.37 5.59 5.94
CA GLY A 160 -13.24 4.66 4.81
C GLY A 160 -14.59 4.16 4.36
N ALA A 161 -14.66 3.74 3.12
CA ALA A 161 -15.84 3.10 2.57
C ALA A 161 -15.47 2.06 1.53
N ALA A 162 -16.23 0.96 1.52
CA ALA A 162 -16.18 -0.03 0.46
C ALA A 162 -17.12 0.34 -0.69
N LEU A 163 -16.80 -0.13 -1.87
CA LEU A 163 -17.65 -0.03 -3.05
C LEU A 163 -17.76 -1.44 -3.69
N PRO A 164 -18.96 -2.06 -3.72
CA PRO A 164 -20.22 -1.59 -3.14
C PRO A 164 -20.21 -1.60 -1.60
N MET A 165 -21.20 -0.92 -0.99
CA MET A 165 -21.34 -0.89 0.48
C MET A 165 -21.59 -2.25 1.12
N THR A 166 -22.07 -3.22 0.36
CA THR A 166 -22.25 -4.60 0.83
C THR A 166 -20.95 -5.26 1.27
N ASP A 167 -19.81 -4.76 0.80
CA ASP A 167 -18.49 -5.27 1.13
C ASP A 167 -17.86 -4.55 2.35
N GLN A 168 -18.61 -3.66 2.99
CA GLN A 168 -18.10 -2.76 4.04
C GLN A 168 -17.48 -3.51 5.22
N ASP A 169 -18.12 -4.56 5.70
CA ASP A 169 -17.63 -5.31 6.86
C ASP A 169 -16.32 -6.04 6.54
N ALA A 170 -16.24 -6.70 5.38
CA ALA A 170 -15.02 -7.36 4.93
C ALA A 170 -13.87 -6.37 4.73
N PHE A 171 -14.17 -5.18 4.19
CA PHE A 171 -13.20 -4.11 4.02
C PHE A 171 -12.63 -3.63 5.37
N PHE A 172 -13.51 -3.35 6.34
CA PHE A 172 -13.07 -2.91 7.67
C PHE A 172 -12.39 -4.02 8.47
N GLU A 173 -12.82 -5.25 8.35
CA GLU A 173 -12.18 -6.35 9.03
C GLU A 173 -10.75 -6.55 8.57
N SER A 174 -10.49 -6.41 7.27
CA SER A 174 -9.15 -6.57 6.70
C SER A 174 -8.14 -5.55 7.24
N LYS A 175 -8.57 -4.38 7.71
CA LYS A 175 -7.67 -3.36 8.28
C LYS A 175 -6.88 -3.83 9.49
N ARG A 176 -7.35 -4.85 10.22
CA ARG A 176 -6.61 -5.42 11.37
C ARG A 176 -5.22 -5.96 11.01
N TYR A 177 -5.00 -6.21 9.73
CA TYR A 177 -3.70 -6.62 9.20
C TYR A 177 -2.84 -5.45 8.75
N LEU A 178 -3.40 -4.24 8.73
CA LEU A 178 -2.75 -3.01 8.28
C LEU A 178 -2.56 -2.06 9.47
N PRO A 179 -1.41 -2.12 10.16
CA PRO A 179 -1.20 -1.39 11.42
C PRO A 179 -1.22 0.13 11.26
N SER A 180 -1.31 0.62 10.05
CA SER A 180 -1.38 2.05 9.71
C SER A 180 -2.80 2.55 9.42
N LEU A 181 -3.81 1.68 9.45
CA LEU A 181 -5.20 2.03 9.13
C LEU A 181 -6.17 1.83 10.31
#